data_4b998e19f0983c5455a8106fafdd75d2
#
_entry.id   4b998e19f0983c5455a8106fafdd75d2
#
_cell.length_a   1.000
_cell.length_b   1.000
_cell.length_c   1.000
_cell.angle_alpha   90.00
_cell.angle_beta   90.00
_cell.angle_gamma   90.00
#
_symmetry.space_group_name_H-M   'P 1'
#
loop_
_entity.id
_entity.type
_entity.pdbx_description
1 polymer ?
#
loop_
_entity_poly.entity_id
_entity_poly.type
_entity_poly.pdbx_seq_one_letter_code
_entity_poly.pdbx_strand_id
1 'polypeptide(L)'
;MNPDSNRFKQLESLAKKLGQAWTENTMIEGPDDFEIPHSREEAYFVQDHMAKFIGKDISGWKVGATSAKMRELDGHDDVIPGRIFSPVTFLGPIQKLHINQFPNARVETEFAFRLNEDIPIRDQNWTVSDMENIVS
;
A
#
# COMPACT_ATOMS: atom_id res chain seq x y z
N MET A 1 11.18 27.97 -13.18
CA MET A 1 10.40 26.94 -12.48
C MET A 1 11.08 25.62 -12.74
N ASN A 2 11.46 24.90 -11.68
CA ASN A 2 12.11 23.60 -11.84
C ASN A 2 11.06 22.62 -12.40
N PRO A 3 11.28 21.92 -13.53
CA PRO A 3 10.30 20.99 -14.11
C PRO A 3 9.88 19.91 -13.10
N ASP A 4 10.74 19.50 -12.19
CA ASP A 4 10.45 18.56 -11.13
C ASP A 4 9.34 19.04 -10.18
N SER A 5 9.28 20.35 -9.89
CA SER A 5 8.27 20.93 -8.98
C SER A 5 6.83 20.76 -9.50
N ASN A 6 6.61 20.76 -10.81
CA ASN A 6 5.27 20.58 -11.37
C ASN A 6 4.86 19.12 -11.35
N ARG A 7 5.80 18.22 -11.62
CA ARG A 7 5.55 16.77 -11.58
C ARG A 7 5.12 16.31 -10.18
N PHE A 8 5.85 16.71 -9.15
CA PHE A 8 5.50 16.37 -7.76
C PHE A 8 4.11 16.89 -7.36
N LYS A 9 3.70 18.09 -7.81
CA LYS A 9 2.35 18.60 -7.55
C LYS A 9 1.25 17.75 -8.20
N GLN A 10 1.49 17.22 -9.38
CA GLN A 10 0.56 16.31 -10.06
C GLN A 10 0.40 14.99 -9.27
N LEU A 11 1.51 14.43 -8.80
CA LEU A 11 1.51 13.22 -7.98
C LEU A 11 0.85 13.43 -6.61
N GLU A 12 1.05 14.59 -5.98
CA GLU A 12 0.36 14.99 -4.76
C GLU A 12 -1.16 15.14 -4.98
N SER A 13 -1.58 15.68 -6.14
CA SER A 13 -2.98 15.75 -6.52
C SER A 13 -3.62 14.37 -6.58
N LEU A 14 -2.96 13.42 -7.26
CA LEU A 14 -3.41 12.03 -7.32
C LEU A 14 -3.48 11.41 -5.91
N ALA A 15 -2.44 11.59 -5.10
CA ALA A 15 -2.40 11.07 -3.74
C ALA A 15 -3.59 11.59 -2.89
N LYS A 16 -3.94 12.85 -3.02
CA LYS A 16 -5.09 13.45 -2.35
C LYS A 16 -6.41 12.88 -2.85
N LYS A 17 -6.60 12.75 -4.17
CA LYS A 17 -7.80 12.14 -4.77
C LYS A 17 -8.00 10.71 -4.24
N LEU A 18 -6.94 9.89 -4.25
CA LEU A 18 -6.97 8.52 -3.74
C LEU A 18 -7.26 8.47 -2.24
N GLY A 19 -6.61 9.32 -1.45
CA GLY A 19 -6.82 9.38 -0.01
C GLY A 19 -8.24 9.84 0.36
N GLN A 20 -8.80 10.77 -0.38
CA GLN A 20 -10.18 11.21 -0.21
C GLN A 20 -11.16 10.09 -0.56
N ALA A 21 -11.00 9.42 -1.70
CA ALA A 21 -11.82 8.29 -2.10
C ALA A 21 -11.78 7.16 -1.08
N TRP A 22 -10.59 6.86 -0.52
CA TRP A 22 -10.44 5.88 0.54
C TRP A 22 -11.21 6.29 1.80
N THR A 23 -11.11 7.57 2.22
CA THR A 23 -11.76 8.09 3.42
C THR A 23 -13.29 8.12 3.30
N GLU A 24 -13.77 8.47 2.11
CA GLU A 24 -15.20 8.58 1.80
C GLU A 24 -15.81 7.24 1.34
N ASN A 25 -14.99 6.21 1.19
CA ASN A 25 -15.39 4.91 0.66
C ASN A 25 -16.05 5.03 -0.73
N THR A 26 -15.44 5.83 -1.59
CA THR A 26 -15.88 6.08 -2.96
C THR A 26 -14.85 5.57 -3.96
N MET A 27 -15.18 5.61 -5.23
CA MET A 27 -14.26 5.32 -6.32
C MET A 27 -13.91 6.62 -7.05
N ILE A 28 -12.70 6.69 -7.55
CA ILE A 28 -12.33 7.74 -8.51
C ILE A 28 -12.58 7.22 -9.93
N GLU A 29 -13.00 8.11 -10.83
CA GLU A 29 -12.76 7.91 -12.25
C GLU A 29 -11.24 7.87 -12.46
N GLY A 30 -10.73 7.12 -13.42
CA GLY A 30 -9.27 6.97 -13.57
C GLY A 30 -8.50 8.30 -13.46
N PRO A 31 -7.23 8.28 -13.07
CA PRO A 31 -6.42 9.49 -13.02
C PRO A 31 -6.25 10.07 -14.42
N ASP A 32 -6.08 11.39 -14.51
CA ASP A 32 -5.66 12.03 -15.76
C ASP A 32 -4.28 11.50 -16.18
N ASP A 33 -4.01 11.41 -17.48
CA ASP A 33 -2.75 10.85 -18.01
C ASP A 33 -1.50 11.47 -17.40
N PHE A 34 -1.54 12.79 -17.11
CA PHE A 34 -0.43 13.51 -16.48
C PHE A 34 -0.23 13.20 -14.98
N GLU A 35 -1.21 12.57 -14.34
CA GLU A 35 -1.12 12.16 -12.93
C GLU A 35 -0.59 10.73 -12.78
N ILE A 36 -0.60 9.92 -13.84
CA ILE A 36 -0.14 8.52 -13.77
C ILE A 36 1.35 8.48 -13.40
N PRO A 37 1.75 7.75 -12.35
CA PRO A 37 3.16 7.55 -12.02
C PRO A 37 3.92 6.87 -13.16
N HIS A 38 5.08 7.40 -13.51
CA HIS A 38 5.91 6.87 -14.60
C HIS A 38 7.02 5.94 -14.09
N SER A 39 7.20 5.87 -12.79
CA SER A 39 8.18 4.99 -12.16
C SER A 39 7.67 4.45 -10.83
N ARG A 40 8.38 3.45 -10.30
CA ARG A 40 8.10 2.87 -8.99
C ARG A 40 8.27 3.89 -7.86
N GLU A 41 9.29 4.74 -7.96
CA GLU A 41 9.56 5.81 -7.00
C GLU A 41 8.40 6.81 -6.96
N GLU A 42 7.87 7.20 -8.12
CA GLU A 42 6.70 8.07 -8.20
C GLU A 42 5.45 7.40 -7.61
N ALA A 43 5.25 6.11 -7.87
CA ALA A 43 4.13 5.36 -7.30
C ALA A 43 4.22 5.29 -5.76
N TYR A 44 5.39 5.06 -5.20
CA TYR A 44 5.59 5.10 -3.75
C TYR A 44 5.49 6.51 -3.17
N PHE A 45 5.92 7.54 -3.92
CA PHE A 45 5.67 8.92 -3.53
C PHE A 45 4.16 9.20 -3.38
N VAL A 46 3.34 8.76 -4.34
CA VAL A 46 1.87 8.87 -4.26
C VAL A 46 1.34 8.11 -3.05
N GLN A 47 1.79 6.87 -2.83
CA GLN A 47 1.37 6.05 -1.69
C GLN A 47 1.71 6.70 -0.34
N ASP A 48 2.89 7.32 -0.22
CA ASP A 48 3.33 8.03 0.99
C ASP A 48 2.49 9.26 1.27
N HIS A 49 2.18 10.04 0.24
CA HIS A 49 1.37 11.26 0.37
C HIS A 49 -0.10 10.93 0.62
N MET A 50 -0.62 9.85 0.00
CA MET A 50 -1.94 9.32 0.31
C MET A 50 -2.04 8.92 1.79
N ALA A 51 -1.06 8.19 2.31
CA ALA A 51 -1.04 7.79 3.71
C ALA A 51 -1.00 8.99 4.67
N LYS A 52 -0.19 10.02 4.36
CA LYS A 52 -0.16 11.28 5.11
C LYS A 52 -1.50 12.00 5.09
N PHE A 53 -2.18 12.01 3.92
CA PHE A 53 -3.50 12.62 3.78
C PHE A 53 -4.56 11.87 4.60
N ILE A 54 -4.57 10.55 4.56
CA ILE A 54 -5.48 9.70 5.35
C ILE A 54 -5.25 9.91 6.85
N GLY A 55 -4.01 10.08 7.29
CA GLY A 55 -3.66 10.42 8.67
C GLY A 55 -4.10 9.39 9.71
N LYS A 56 -4.18 8.12 9.33
CA LYS A 56 -4.52 7.00 10.21
C LYS A 56 -3.31 6.13 10.48
N ASP A 57 -3.29 5.48 11.64
CA ASP A 57 -2.23 4.55 12.00
C ASP A 57 -2.16 3.38 11.03
N ILE A 58 -0.94 2.94 10.73
CA ILE A 58 -0.65 1.78 9.90
C ILE A 58 -0.59 0.56 10.84
N SER A 59 -1.42 -0.45 10.56
CA SER A 59 -1.44 -1.71 11.33
C SER A 59 -0.60 -2.80 10.69
N GLY A 60 -0.17 -2.63 9.46
CA GLY A 60 0.63 -3.62 8.75
C GLY A 60 0.83 -3.29 7.28
N TRP A 61 1.36 -4.27 6.57
CA TRP A 61 1.68 -4.18 5.15
C TRP A 61 1.13 -5.41 4.42
N LYS A 62 0.45 -5.17 3.30
CA LYS A 62 0.16 -6.22 2.31
C LYS A 62 1.32 -6.24 1.32
N VAL A 63 1.73 -7.45 0.90
CA VAL A 63 2.83 -7.62 -0.05
C VAL A 63 2.31 -8.40 -1.26
N GLY A 64 2.14 -7.70 -2.37
CA GLY A 64 1.76 -8.29 -3.65
C GLY A 64 2.96 -8.76 -4.48
N ALA A 65 2.69 -9.43 -5.60
CA ALA A 65 3.69 -9.91 -6.56
C ALA A 65 4.78 -10.80 -5.94
N THR A 66 4.41 -11.64 -4.95
CA THR A 66 5.37 -12.48 -4.22
C THR A 66 5.95 -13.62 -5.05
N SER A 67 5.28 -14.07 -6.13
CA SER A 67 5.80 -15.08 -7.05
C SER A 67 6.48 -14.47 -8.27
N ALA A 68 7.50 -15.13 -8.81
CA ALA A 68 8.17 -14.69 -10.03
C ALA A 68 7.19 -14.52 -11.21
N LYS A 69 6.22 -15.43 -11.34
CA LYS A 69 5.20 -15.36 -12.38
C LYS A 69 4.34 -14.10 -12.27
N MET A 70 3.96 -13.70 -11.06
CA MET A 70 3.18 -12.47 -10.85
C MET A 70 4.01 -11.23 -11.19
N ARG A 71 5.28 -11.20 -10.79
CA ARG A 71 6.18 -10.09 -11.14
C ARG A 71 6.36 -9.95 -12.65
N GLU A 72 6.52 -11.08 -13.36
CA GLU A 72 6.60 -11.08 -14.82
C GLU A 72 5.32 -10.53 -15.47
N LEU A 73 4.14 -10.95 -14.99
CA LEU A 73 2.85 -10.47 -15.50
C LEU A 73 2.63 -8.97 -15.22
N ASP A 74 3.05 -8.50 -14.08
CA ASP A 74 2.90 -7.11 -13.65
C ASP A 74 4.01 -6.20 -14.20
N GLY A 75 5.04 -6.77 -14.85
CA GLY A 75 6.18 -6.04 -15.39
C GLY A 75 7.11 -5.46 -14.32
N HIS A 76 7.21 -6.12 -13.16
CA HIS A 76 8.03 -5.69 -12.02
C HIS A 76 9.10 -6.71 -11.67
N ASP A 77 10.24 -6.22 -11.19
CA ASP A 77 11.36 -7.08 -10.77
C ASP A 77 11.25 -7.51 -9.30
N ASP A 78 10.40 -6.85 -8.50
CA ASP A 78 10.33 -7.01 -7.05
C ASP A 78 8.87 -7.02 -6.56
N VAL A 79 8.68 -7.37 -5.29
CA VAL A 79 7.39 -7.37 -4.60
C VAL A 79 6.78 -5.96 -4.48
N ILE A 80 5.48 -5.88 -4.30
CA ILE A 80 4.73 -4.62 -4.22
C ILE A 80 4.12 -4.49 -2.82
N PRO A 81 4.78 -3.78 -1.88
CA PRO A 81 4.21 -3.51 -0.56
C PRO A 81 3.15 -2.40 -0.61
N GLY A 82 2.07 -2.59 0.14
CA GLY A 82 1.02 -1.60 0.36
C GLY A 82 0.66 -1.50 1.83
N ARG A 83 0.24 -0.31 2.30
CA ARG A 83 -0.13 -0.07 3.70
C ARG A 83 -1.51 -0.60 4.02
N ILE A 84 -1.66 -1.18 5.21
CA ILE A 84 -2.95 -1.53 5.81
C ILE A 84 -3.17 -0.56 6.97
N PHE A 85 -4.31 0.14 6.95
CA PHE A 85 -4.65 1.12 7.99
C PHE A 85 -5.46 0.49 9.12
N SER A 86 -5.20 0.91 10.35
CA SER A 86 -5.84 0.38 11.56
C SER A 86 -7.38 0.39 11.53
N PRO A 87 -8.07 1.43 11.01
CA PRO A 87 -9.53 1.43 10.99
C PRO A 87 -10.19 0.34 10.15
N VAL A 88 -9.43 -0.28 9.23
CA VAL A 88 -9.93 -1.38 8.37
C VAL A 88 -9.27 -2.73 8.71
N THR A 89 -8.64 -2.82 9.87
CA THR A 89 -8.04 -4.05 10.39
C THR A 89 -8.92 -4.63 11.47
N PHE A 90 -9.54 -5.76 11.19
CA PHE A 90 -10.46 -6.42 12.10
C PHE A 90 -9.80 -7.69 12.64
N LEU A 91 -9.65 -7.78 13.96
CA LEU A 91 -9.09 -8.92 14.64
C LEU A 91 -10.20 -9.68 15.38
N GLY A 92 -10.12 -10.99 15.35
CA GLY A 92 -11.05 -11.87 16.06
C GLY A 92 -11.58 -12.99 15.18
N PRO A 93 -12.23 -14.00 15.81
CA PRO A 93 -12.58 -15.24 15.12
C PRO A 93 -13.70 -15.08 14.08
N ILE A 94 -14.60 -14.11 14.27
CA ILE A 94 -15.71 -13.85 13.36
C ILE A 94 -15.95 -12.35 13.24
N GLN A 95 -15.98 -11.87 12.01
CA GLN A 95 -16.32 -10.50 11.69
C GLN A 95 -17.53 -10.48 10.74
N LYS A 96 -18.42 -9.53 10.95
CA LYS A 96 -19.53 -9.23 10.04
C LYS A 96 -19.30 -7.87 9.42
N LEU A 97 -19.05 -7.85 8.13
CA LEU A 97 -18.80 -6.64 7.37
C LEU A 97 -19.96 -6.41 6.40
N HIS A 98 -20.40 -5.17 6.27
CA HIS A 98 -21.44 -4.82 5.30
C HIS A 98 -20.79 -4.62 3.93
N ILE A 99 -21.23 -5.40 2.94
CA ILE A 99 -20.65 -5.41 1.60
C ILE A 99 -20.68 -4.03 0.90
N ASN A 100 -21.66 -3.20 1.22
CA ASN A 100 -21.75 -1.85 0.67
C ASN A 100 -20.65 -0.90 1.17
N GLN A 101 -19.87 -1.29 2.17
CA GLN A 101 -18.69 -0.57 2.62
C GLN A 101 -17.44 -0.87 1.75
N PHE A 102 -17.54 -1.80 0.82
CA PHE A 102 -16.43 -2.29 0.01
C PHE A 102 -16.82 -2.28 -1.47
N PRO A 103 -16.82 -1.13 -2.14
CA PRO A 103 -17.14 -1.04 -3.56
C PRO A 103 -16.21 -1.96 -4.37
N ASN A 104 -16.78 -2.79 -5.23
CA ASN A 104 -16.05 -3.79 -6.02
C ASN A 104 -15.19 -4.77 -5.20
N ALA A 105 -15.67 -5.16 -4.02
CA ALA A 105 -14.96 -6.05 -3.11
C ALA A 105 -14.47 -7.34 -3.80
N ARG A 106 -13.23 -7.68 -3.51
CA ARG A 106 -12.65 -9.00 -3.81
C ARG A 106 -12.18 -9.62 -2.49
N VAL A 107 -12.34 -10.92 -2.36
CA VAL A 107 -11.86 -11.68 -1.20
C VAL A 107 -10.60 -12.42 -1.60
N GLU A 108 -9.53 -12.21 -0.86
CA GLU A 108 -8.25 -12.89 -0.99
C GLU A 108 -7.92 -13.59 0.33
N THR A 109 -7.28 -14.74 0.25
CA THR A 109 -6.77 -15.47 1.43
C THR A 109 -5.26 -15.35 1.45
N GLU A 110 -4.72 -14.84 2.54
CA GLU A 110 -3.30 -14.54 2.68
C GLU A 110 -2.73 -15.16 3.96
N PHE A 111 -1.42 -15.44 3.95
CA PHE A 111 -0.67 -15.69 5.17
C PHE A 111 -0.25 -14.35 5.77
N ALA A 112 -0.55 -14.14 7.04
CA ALA A 112 -0.15 -12.95 7.77
C ALA A 112 0.82 -13.34 8.90
N PHE A 113 1.88 -12.56 9.04
CA PHE A 113 2.84 -12.67 10.13
C PHE A 113 2.69 -11.48 11.07
N ARG A 114 2.67 -11.75 12.35
CA ARG A 114 2.76 -10.70 13.35
C ARG A 114 4.22 -10.53 13.74
N LEU A 115 4.68 -9.29 13.76
CA LEU A 115 6.01 -8.97 14.23
C LEU A 115 5.96 -8.64 15.73
N ASN A 116 6.93 -9.12 16.48
CA ASN A 116 7.07 -8.88 17.93
C ASN A 116 7.72 -7.53 18.23
N GLU A 117 8.44 -6.99 17.26
CA GLU A 117 9.17 -5.73 17.36
C GLU A 117 9.28 -5.05 15.99
N ASP A 118 9.64 -3.78 16.00
CA ASP A 118 9.92 -3.04 14.78
C ASP A 118 11.20 -3.55 14.12
N ILE A 119 11.17 -3.66 12.79
CA ILE A 119 12.34 -4.06 12.01
C ILE A 119 13.20 -2.82 11.75
N PRO A 120 14.39 -2.68 12.37
CA PRO A 120 15.25 -1.54 12.16
C PRO A 120 15.84 -1.52 10.74
N ILE A 121 16.06 -0.31 10.23
CA ILE A 121 16.79 -0.13 8.97
C ILE A 121 18.26 -0.49 9.20
N ARG A 122 18.81 -1.31 8.32
CA ARG A 122 20.23 -1.70 8.33
C ARG A 122 20.77 -1.83 6.91
N ASP A 123 22.10 -1.73 6.75
CA ASP A 123 22.76 -1.84 5.42
C ASP A 123 22.75 -3.27 4.86
N GLN A 124 22.62 -4.26 5.72
CA GLN A 124 22.61 -5.67 5.31
C GLN A 124 21.17 -6.15 5.12
N ASN A 125 20.96 -6.97 4.10
CA ASN A 125 19.66 -7.62 3.89
C ASN A 125 19.27 -8.50 5.08
N TRP A 126 18.00 -8.50 5.42
CA TRP A 126 17.42 -9.44 6.38
C TRP A 126 17.39 -10.84 5.80
N THR A 127 17.82 -11.81 6.59
CA THR A 127 17.74 -13.24 6.24
C THR A 127 16.49 -13.88 6.85
N VAL A 128 16.11 -15.05 6.36
CA VAL A 128 15.01 -15.84 6.95
C VAL A 128 15.26 -16.09 8.44
N SER A 129 16.50 -16.46 8.81
CA SER A 129 16.87 -16.72 10.20
C SER A 129 16.77 -15.48 11.09
N ASP A 130 17.06 -14.29 10.56
CA ASP A 130 16.83 -13.03 11.30
C ASP A 130 15.34 -12.84 11.60
N MET A 131 14.49 -13.15 10.62
CA MET A 131 13.05 -12.94 10.72
C MET A 131 12.36 -13.97 11.61
N GLU A 132 12.85 -15.20 11.69
CA GLU A 132 12.29 -16.27 12.54
C GLU A 132 12.19 -15.86 14.03
N ASN A 133 13.10 -15.00 14.49
CA ASN A 133 13.08 -14.50 15.87
C ASN A 133 12.13 -13.30 16.09
N ILE A 134 11.70 -12.65 15.02
CA ILE A 134 10.87 -11.43 15.05
C ILE A 134 9.40 -11.75 14.81
N VAL A 135 9.12 -12.88 14.15
CA VAL A 135 7.74 -13.33 13.87
C VAL A 135 7.18 -14.13 15.06
N SER A 136 5.94 -13.85 15.44
CA SER A 136 5.19 -14.56 16.50
C SER A 136 4.10 -15.45 15.93
#